data_6e32a21ac9ec49433d4e5af5c08f9b78
#
_entry.id   6e32a21ac9ec49433d4e5af5c08f9b78
#
_cell.length_a   1.000
_cell.length_b   1.000
_cell.length_c   1.000
_cell.angle_alpha   90.00
_cell.angle_beta   90.00
_cell.angle_gamma   90.00
#
_symmetry.space_group_name_H-M   'P 1'
#
loop_
_entity.id
_entity.type
_entity.pdbx_description
1 polymer ?
#
loop_
_entity_poly.entity_id
_entity_poly.type
_entity_poly.pdbx_seq_one_letter_code
_entity_poly.pdbx_strand_id
1 'polypeptide(L)'
;PSNPAVVSEIDGEVTMGKIKRGNREIIVTSKTGEVKKYLVALSKQILVQENDYVRAGTPLSDGATTPADILAIKGPTAVQEYIVNEVQDVYRLQGVKINDKHFEIIVRQMMRKVQIDEPGDTRFLEQQVVDKLEFMEENDRIWGKKVVVDAGDSQNMQPGQIVTARKLRDENSMLKRRDLKPVEVRDAVAATSTQILQGITRAALQTSSFMSAASFQETTKVLNEAAINGKTDKLEGMKENVICGHLIPAGTGQREFEKIIVGSKEEYDRILANKKTVLDYNEVE
;
A
#
# COMPACT_ATOMS: atom_id res chain seq x y z
N PRO A 1 -1.75 -8.31 -21.16
CA PRO A 1 -1.47 -8.99 -22.43
C PRO A 1 -2.58 -8.76 -23.46
N SER A 2 -2.25 -8.74 -24.74
CA SER A 2 -3.23 -8.54 -25.83
C SER A 2 -4.19 -9.72 -25.99
N ASN A 3 -3.76 -10.90 -25.61
CA ASN A 3 -4.57 -12.13 -25.62
C ASN A 3 -4.51 -12.81 -24.25
N PRO A 4 -5.33 -12.39 -23.27
CA PRO A 4 -5.32 -12.97 -21.95
C PRO A 4 -5.91 -14.38 -21.95
N ALA A 5 -5.30 -15.31 -21.21
CA ALA A 5 -5.87 -16.62 -20.95
C ALA A 5 -7.04 -16.50 -19.96
N VAL A 6 -8.01 -17.40 -20.08
CA VAL A 6 -9.02 -17.59 -19.03
C VAL A 6 -8.42 -18.54 -18.00
N VAL A 7 -8.43 -18.14 -16.73
CA VAL A 7 -7.77 -18.85 -15.63
C VAL A 7 -8.82 -19.33 -14.64
N SER A 8 -8.63 -20.52 -14.05
CA SER A 8 -9.51 -20.99 -12.98
C SER A 8 -9.24 -20.26 -11.68
N GLU A 9 -10.29 -19.77 -11.04
CA GLU A 9 -10.18 -19.08 -9.74
C GLU A 9 -10.25 -20.06 -8.55
N ILE A 10 -10.80 -21.26 -8.78
CA ILE A 10 -10.99 -22.28 -7.75
C ILE A 10 -10.36 -23.60 -8.15
N ASP A 11 -10.04 -24.42 -7.15
CA ASP A 11 -9.64 -25.81 -7.36
C ASP A 11 -10.88 -26.68 -7.62
N GLY A 12 -10.87 -27.48 -8.65
CA GLY A 12 -12.03 -28.34 -8.92
C GLY A 12 -11.92 -29.17 -10.17
N GLU A 13 -12.98 -29.91 -10.43
CA GLU A 13 -13.15 -30.74 -11.60
C GLU A 13 -13.83 -29.95 -12.73
N VAL A 14 -13.30 -30.09 -13.92
CA VAL A 14 -13.76 -29.40 -15.12
C VAL A 14 -14.90 -30.16 -15.79
N THR A 15 -16.00 -29.46 -16.06
CA THR A 15 -17.11 -29.98 -16.88
C THR A 15 -17.36 -29.04 -18.06
N MET A 16 -17.52 -29.61 -19.25
CA MET A 16 -17.78 -28.84 -20.45
C MET A 16 -19.28 -28.49 -20.55
N GLY A 17 -19.59 -27.20 -20.56
CA GLY A 17 -20.93 -26.70 -20.72
C GLY A 17 -21.34 -26.46 -22.18
N LYS A 18 -22.51 -25.85 -22.34
CA LYS A 18 -23.10 -25.54 -23.67
C LYS A 18 -22.40 -24.39 -24.35
N ILE A 19 -22.40 -24.39 -25.68
CA ILE A 19 -21.94 -23.24 -26.47
C ILE A 19 -23.05 -22.17 -26.49
N LYS A 20 -22.72 -20.97 -26.03
CA LYS A 20 -23.61 -19.80 -26.00
C LYS A 20 -22.97 -18.62 -26.75
N ARG A 21 -23.64 -18.12 -27.75
CA ARG A 21 -23.22 -16.90 -28.49
C ARG A 21 -21.75 -16.90 -28.94
N GLY A 22 -21.24 -18.03 -29.45
CA GLY A 22 -19.85 -18.12 -29.92
C GLY A 22 -18.80 -18.35 -28.83
N ASN A 23 -19.23 -18.55 -27.57
CA ASN A 23 -18.36 -18.90 -26.44
C ASN A 23 -18.73 -20.28 -25.92
N ARG A 24 -17.73 -21.06 -25.55
CA ARG A 24 -17.91 -22.34 -24.83
C ARG A 24 -17.91 -22.07 -23.34
N GLU A 25 -18.90 -22.57 -22.64
CA GLU A 25 -18.95 -22.54 -21.17
C GLU A 25 -18.08 -23.67 -20.59
N ILE A 26 -17.17 -23.34 -19.68
CA ILE A 26 -16.40 -24.28 -18.88
C ILE A 26 -16.86 -24.11 -17.45
N ILE A 27 -17.21 -25.20 -16.81
CA ILE A 27 -17.71 -25.21 -15.42
C ILE A 27 -16.65 -25.90 -14.57
N VAL A 28 -16.19 -25.24 -13.52
CA VAL A 28 -15.28 -25.82 -12.53
C VAL A 28 -16.04 -26.00 -11.24
N THR A 29 -16.11 -27.23 -10.75
CA THR A 29 -16.81 -27.59 -9.51
C THR A 29 -15.80 -27.99 -8.44
N SER A 30 -15.77 -27.23 -7.34
CA SER A 30 -14.91 -27.53 -6.20
C SER A 30 -15.43 -28.72 -5.39
N LYS A 31 -14.56 -29.39 -4.66
CA LYS A 31 -14.94 -30.42 -3.66
C LYS A 31 -15.86 -29.88 -2.56
N THR A 32 -15.84 -28.56 -2.32
CA THR A 32 -16.72 -27.88 -1.36
C THR A 32 -18.12 -27.61 -1.89
N GLY A 33 -18.39 -27.94 -3.17
CA GLY A 33 -19.68 -27.66 -3.85
C GLY A 33 -19.78 -26.26 -4.49
N GLU A 34 -18.73 -25.47 -4.45
CA GLU A 34 -18.68 -24.18 -5.16
C GLU A 34 -18.54 -24.44 -6.67
N VAL A 35 -19.37 -23.75 -7.47
CA VAL A 35 -19.40 -23.88 -8.93
C VAL A 35 -19.11 -22.54 -9.57
N LYS A 36 -18.05 -22.46 -10.37
CA LYS A 36 -17.73 -21.27 -11.19
C LYS A 36 -17.81 -21.59 -12.67
N LYS A 37 -18.37 -20.64 -13.43
CA LYS A 37 -18.59 -20.76 -14.88
C LYS A 37 -17.73 -19.76 -15.63
N TYR A 38 -16.94 -20.25 -16.57
CA TYR A 38 -16.06 -19.47 -17.39
C TYR A 38 -16.51 -19.52 -18.85
N LEU A 39 -16.48 -18.39 -19.55
CA LEU A 39 -16.82 -18.30 -20.96
C LEU A 39 -15.54 -18.14 -21.77
N VAL A 40 -15.23 -19.14 -22.58
CA VAL A 40 -14.06 -19.15 -23.45
C VAL A 40 -14.54 -18.98 -24.90
N ALA A 41 -13.99 -17.98 -25.60
CA ALA A 41 -14.30 -17.77 -27.02
C ALA A 41 -13.88 -19.00 -27.85
N LEU A 42 -14.69 -19.36 -28.84
CA LEU A 42 -14.38 -20.50 -29.75
C LEU A 42 -13.10 -20.31 -30.57
N SER A 43 -12.63 -19.05 -30.69
CA SER A 43 -11.35 -18.72 -31.32
C SER A 43 -10.13 -19.09 -30.48
N LYS A 44 -10.32 -19.38 -29.18
CA LYS A 44 -9.24 -19.78 -28.28
C LYS A 44 -9.19 -21.29 -28.15
N GLN A 45 -7.98 -21.83 -28.09
CA GLN A 45 -7.77 -23.25 -27.82
C GLN A 45 -8.01 -23.50 -26.33
N ILE A 46 -8.81 -24.51 -26.03
CA ILE A 46 -9.05 -24.99 -24.66
C ILE A 46 -7.95 -25.98 -24.31
N LEU A 47 -7.31 -25.77 -23.16
CA LEU A 47 -6.16 -26.56 -22.71
C LEU A 47 -6.56 -27.70 -21.77
N VAL A 48 -7.81 -27.73 -21.32
CA VAL A 48 -8.34 -28.70 -20.36
C VAL A 48 -9.38 -29.61 -21.01
N GLN A 49 -9.50 -30.84 -20.49
CA GLN A 49 -10.48 -31.83 -20.93
C GLN A 49 -11.58 -31.99 -19.90
N GLU A 50 -12.64 -32.67 -20.28
CA GLU A 50 -13.74 -33.02 -19.37
C GLU A 50 -13.24 -33.98 -18.28
N ASN A 51 -13.65 -33.74 -17.03
CA ASN A 51 -13.23 -34.44 -15.82
C ASN A 51 -11.75 -34.23 -15.42
N ASP A 52 -11.06 -33.26 -16.02
CA ASP A 52 -9.71 -32.87 -15.54
C ASP A 52 -9.83 -32.15 -14.18
N TYR A 53 -8.92 -32.43 -13.26
CA TYR A 53 -8.80 -31.69 -12.02
C TYR A 53 -7.82 -30.50 -12.20
N VAL A 54 -8.33 -29.28 -12.06
CA VAL A 54 -7.53 -28.05 -12.17
C VAL A 54 -7.36 -27.41 -10.79
N ARG A 55 -6.20 -26.75 -10.62
CA ARG A 55 -5.94 -25.93 -9.44
C ARG A 55 -6.22 -24.47 -9.74
N ALA A 56 -6.49 -23.68 -8.69
CA ALA A 56 -6.61 -22.24 -8.80
C ALA A 56 -5.34 -21.64 -9.47
N GLY A 57 -5.57 -20.80 -10.49
CA GLY A 57 -4.50 -20.23 -11.30
C GLY A 57 -4.02 -21.10 -12.46
N THR A 58 -4.67 -22.23 -12.77
CA THR A 58 -4.40 -23.02 -13.98
C THR A 58 -5.09 -22.38 -15.19
N PRO A 59 -4.39 -22.13 -16.31
CA PRO A 59 -5.03 -21.59 -17.52
C PRO A 59 -5.96 -22.64 -18.15
N LEU A 60 -7.20 -22.25 -18.40
CA LEU A 60 -8.21 -23.06 -19.07
C LEU A 60 -8.16 -22.90 -20.58
N SER A 61 -7.67 -21.76 -21.06
CA SER A 61 -7.53 -21.44 -22.47
C SER A 61 -6.13 -21.00 -22.82
N ASP A 62 -5.80 -21.07 -24.10
CA ASP A 62 -4.61 -20.48 -24.68
C ASP A 62 -4.55 -18.97 -24.45
N GLY A 63 -3.34 -18.45 -24.27
CA GLY A 63 -3.06 -17.04 -24.00
C GLY A 63 -2.07 -16.85 -22.85
N ALA A 64 -1.74 -15.59 -22.56
CA ALA A 64 -0.88 -15.22 -21.45
C ALA A 64 -1.72 -14.96 -20.19
N THR A 65 -1.28 -15.50 -19.05
CA THR A 65 -1.91 -15.23 -17.76
C THR A 65 -1.67 -13.78 -17.38
N THR A 66 -2.72 -13.06 -16.97
CA THR A 66 -2.56 -11.67 -16.54
C THR A 66 -1.96 -11.60 -15.13
N PRO A 67 -1.05 -10.67 -14.84
CA PRO A 67 -0.56 -10.47 -13.47
C PRO A 67 -1.67 -10.15 -12.47
N ALA A 68 -2.74 -9.49 -12.93
CA ALA A 68 -3.91 -9.17 -12.10
C ALA A 68 -4.65 -10.43 -11.64
N ASP A 69 -4.83 -11.42 -12.52
CA ASP A 69 -5.48 -12.69 -12.18
C ASP A 69 -4.60 -13.50 -11.21
N ILE A 70 -3.28 -13.50 -11.43
CA ILE A 70 -2.34 -14.16 -10.51
C ILE A 70 -2.42 -13.51 -9.12
N LEU A 71 -2.50 -12.18 -9.05
CA LEU A 71 -2.63 -11.45 -7.79
C LEU A 71 -3.92 -11.82 -7.05
N ALA A 72 -5.04 -11.86 -7.77
CA ALA A 72 -6.34 -12.16 -7.19
C ALA A 72 -6.45 -13.62 -6.70
N ILE A 73 -5.82 -14.56 -7.42
CA ILE A 73 -5.98 -16.00 -7.19
C ILE A 73 -4.86 -16.54 -6.28
N LYS A 74 -3.60 -16.25 -6.61
CA LYS A 74 -2.41 -16.83 -5.94
C LYS A 74 -1.77 -15.92 -4.91
N GLY A 75 -2.16 -14.64 -4.89
CA GLY A 75 -1.64 -13.65 -3.97
C GLY A 75 -0.36 -12.92 -4.43
N PRO A 76 0.14 -11.99 -3.60
CA PRO A 76 1.20 -11.06 -3.98
C PRO A 76 2.55 -11.73 -4.26
N THR A 77 2.93 -12.75 -3.51
CA THR A 77 4.23 -13.43 -3.68
C THR A 77 4.33 -14.10 -5.06
N ALA A 78 3.28 -14.80 -5.49
CA ALA A 78 3.25 -15.47 -6.78
C ALA A 78 3.34 -14.49 -7.96
N VAL A 79 2.74 -13.29 -7.84
CA VAL A 79 2.87 -12.24 -8.86
C VAL A 79 4.28 -11.71 -8.93
N GLN A 80 4.93 -11.51 -7.79
CA GLN A 80 6.33 -11.03 -7.75
C GLN A 80 7.26 -12.00 -8.46
N GLU A 81 7.17 -13.28 -8.14
CA GLU A 81 7.94 -14.34 -8.79
C GLU A 81 7.65 -14.41 -10.30
N TYR A 82 6.38 -14.34 -10.68
CA TYR A 82 5.97 -14.37 -12.07
C TYR A 82 6.58 -13.22 -12.87
N ILE A 83 6.45 -11.98 -12.38
CA ILE A 83 6.96 -10.80 -13.09
C ILE A 83 8.49 -10.87 -13.21
N VAL A 84 9.20 -11.22 -12.14
CA VAL A 84 10.67 -11.32 -12.15
C VAL A 84 11.12 -12.37 -13.16
N ASN A 85 10.50 -13.55 -13.16
CA ASN A 85 10.85 -14.63 -14.08
C ASN A 85 10.58 -14.24 -15.54
N GLU A 86 9.41 -13.69 -15.86
CA GLU A 86 9.07 -13.29 -17.23
C GLU A 86 10.01 -12.20 -17.76
N VAL A 87 10.38 -11.23 -16.94
CA VAL A 87 11.33 -10.18 -17.34
C VAL A 87 12.73 -10.76 -17.53
N GLN A 88 13.18 -11.63 -16.63
CA GLN A 88 14.48 -12.28 -16.73
C GLN A 88 14.58 -13.17 -17.96
N ASP A 89 13.52 -13.88 -18.31
CA ASP A 89 13.53 -14.75 -19.50
C ASP A 89 13.71 -13.93 -20.78
N VAL A 90 13.08 -12.76 -20.90
CA VAL A 90 13.31 -11.84 -22.03
C VAL A 90 14.76 -11.39 -22.12
N TYR A 91 15.39 -11.03 -20.98
CA TYR A 91 16.82 -10.64 -20.98
C TYR A 91 17.74 -11.80 -21.28
N ARG A 92 17.48 -13.00 -20.76
CA ARG A 92 18.25 -14.22 -21.02
C ARG A 92 18.23 -14.59 -22.49
N LEU A 93 17.07 -14.46 -23.16
CA LEU A 93 16.95 -14.69 -24.60
C LEU A 93 17.85 -13.77 -25.44
N GLN A 94 18.15 -12.57 -24.92
CA GLN A 94 19.05 -11.61 -25.55
C GLN A 94 20.51 -11.73 -25.07
N GLY A 95 20.82 -12.76 -24.27
CA GLY A 95 22.16 -12.98 -23.73
C GLY A 95 22.60 -12.03 -22.63
N VAL A 96 21.69 -11.22 -22.10
CA VAL A 96 21.97 -10.24 -21.04
C VAL A 96 21.77 -10.89 -19.67
N LYS A 97 22.77 -10.76 -18.79
CA LYS A 97 22.70 -11.24 -17.40
C LYS A 97 22.52 -10.07 -16.45
N ILE A 98 21.38 -10.04 -15.76
CA ILE A 98 21.06 -9.04 -14.76
C ILE A 98 20.71 -9.76 -13.44
N ASN A 99 21.12 -9.19 -12.31
CA ASN A 99 20.77 -9.75 -11.00
C ASN A 99 19.28 -9.50 -10.71
N ASP A 100 18.58 -10.52 -10.21
CA ASP A 100 17.16 -10.47 -9.88
C ASP A 100 16.79 -9.34 -8.93
N LYS A 101 17.70 -8.94 -8.03
CA LYS A 101 17.49 -7.86 -7.05
C LYS A 101 17.06 -6.53 -7.69
N HIS A 102 17.53 -6.22 -8.89
CA HIS A 102 17.15 -5.00 -9.60
C HIS A 102 15.67 -5.00 -9.99
N PHE A 103 15.15 -6.15 -10.42
CA PHE A 103 13.73 -6.32 -10.74
C PHE A 103 12.87 -6.42 -9.50
N GLU A 104 13.32 -7.10 -8.47
CA GLU A 104 12.62 -7.24 -7.18
C GLU A 104 12.32 -5.89 -6.54
N ILE A 105 13.28 -4.95 -6.57
CA ILE A 105 13.08 -3.60 -6.06
C ILE A 105 11.99 -2.86 -6.85
N ILE A 106 11.99 -2.98 -8.18
CA ILE A 106 10.99 -2.35 -9.05
C ILE A 106 9.60 -2.94 -8.78
N VAL A 107 9.49 -4.26 -8.73
CA VAL A 107 8.23 -4.96 -8.49
C VAL A 107 7.67 -4.62 -7.10
N ARG A 108 8.54 -4.50 -6.09
CA ARG A 108 8.14 -4.02 -4.75
C ARG A 108 7.48 -2.64 -4.81
N GLN A 109 8.04 -1.70 -5.58
CA GLN A 109 7.44 -0.37 -5.75
C GLN A 109 6.11 -0.42 -6.53
N MET A 110 5.95 -1.31 -7.49
CA MET A 110 4.70 -1.53 -8.21
C MET A 110 3.57 -2.04 -7.30
N MET A 111 3.90 -2.69 -6.19
CA MET A 111 2.96 -3.27 -5.23
C MET A 111 2.89 -2.50 -3.91
N ARG A 112 3.36 -1.27 -3.89
CA ARG A 112 3.40 -0.45 -2.69
C ARG A 112 2.04 0.05 -2.23
N LYS A 113 1.08 0.17 -3.14
CA LYS A 113 -0.25 0.74 -2.89
C LYS A 113 -1.30 -0.34 -2.66
N VAL A 114 -2.28 0.01 -1.84
CA VAL A 114 -3.48 -0.78 -1.59
C VAL A 114 -4.72 0.07 -1.87
N GLN A 115 -5.80 -0.58 -2.27
CA GLN A 115 -7.10 0.04 -2.43
C GLN A 115 -7.95 -0.28 -1.20
N ILE A 116 -8.58 0.73 -0.64
CA ILE A 116 -9.49 0.57 0.50
C ILE A 116 -10.81 0.00 0.00
N ASP A 117 -11.25 -1.09 0.59
CA ASP A 117 -12.56 -1.70 0.31
C ASP A 117 -13.59 -1.11 1.27
N GLU A 118 -13.43 -1.35 2.57
CA GLU A 118 -14.28 -0.79 3.62
C GLU A 118 -13.42 0.09 4.54
N PRO A 119 -13.74 1.39 4.67
CA PRO A 119 -12.93 2.30 5.47
C PRO A 119 -13.11 2.11 6.98
N GLY A 120 -14.19 1.44 7.42
CA GLY A 120 -14.51 1.31 8.84
C GLY A 120 -14.56 2.67 9.55
N ASP A 121 -13.91 2.77 10.71
CA ASP A 121 -13.80 4.01 11.49
C ASP A 121 -12.49 4.78 11.22
N THR A 122 -11.79 4.46 10.14
CA THR A 122 -10.58 5.17 9.72
C THR A 122 -10.92 6.46 8.98
N ARG A 123 -9.90 7.29 8.73
CA ARG A 123 -10.02 8.52 7.92
C ARG A 123 -10.08 8.28 6.40
N PHE A 124 -9.97 7.03 5.97
CA PHE A 124 -9.95 6.70 4.54
C PHE A 124 -11.34 6.75 3.92
N LEU A 125 -11.36 6.90 2.60
CA LEU A 125 -12.56 6.81 1.79
C LEU A 125 -12.61 5.46 1.06
N GLU A 126 -13.81 4.99 0.74
CA GLU A 126 -14.00 3.81 -0.10
C GLU A 126 -13.30 3.98 -1.44
N GLN A 127 -12.70 2.91 -1.94
CA GLN A 127 -11.94 2.86 -3.20
C GLN A 127 -10.72 3.81 -3.27
N GLN A 128 -10.35 4.45 -2.18
CA GLN A 128 -9.14 5.26 -2.12
C GLN A 128 -7.89 4.39 -2.27
N VAL A 129 -6.93 4.86 -3.06
CA VAL A 129 -5.62 4.21 -3.21
C VAL A 129 -4.63 4.89 -2.26
N VAL A 130 -4.14 4.13 -1.30
CA VAL A 130 -3.22 4.62 -0.26
C VAL A 130 -1.93 3.80 -0.21
N ASP A 131 -0.92 4.32 0.46
CA ASP A 131 0.30 3.57 0.72
C ASP A 131 0.04 2.46 1.74
N LYS A 132 0.57 1.27 1.51
CA LYS A 132 0.38 0.12 2.40
C LYS A 132 0.86 0.41 3.82
N LEU A 133 1.96 1.15 3.96
CA LEU A 133 2.48 1.53 5.28
C LEU A 133 1.52 2.48 6.00
N GLU A 134 1.03 3.52 5.32
CA GLU A 134 0.05 4.47 5.87
C GLU A 134 -1.24 3.77 6.29
N PHE A 135 -1.69 2.78 5.50
CA PHE A 135 -2.84 1.95 5.83
C PHE A 135 -2.62 1.15 7.13
N MET A 136 -1.44 0.55 7.29
CA MET A 136 -1.10 -0.21 8.50
C MET A 136 -1.02 0.70 9.72
N GLU A 137 -0.34 1.85 9.62
CA GLU A 137 -0.22 2.83 10.70
C GLU A 137 -1.58 3.37 11.17
N GLU A 138 -2.50 3.61 10.25
CA GLU A 138 -3.84 4.09 10.60
C GLU A 138 -4.67 3.00 11.29
N ASN A 139 -4.59 1.76 10.84
CA ASN A 139 -5.24 0.64 11.50
C ASN A 139 -4.64 0.39 12.90
N ASP A 140 -3.34 0.48 13.06
CA ASP A 140 -2.67 0.37 14.36
C ASP A 140 -3.08 1.51 15.30
N ARG A 141 -3.27 2.71 14.74
CA ARG A 141 -3.75 3.87 15.51
C ARG A 141 -5.14 3.64 16.10
N ILE A 142 -6.01 2.91 15.39
CA ILE A 142 -7.39 2.62 15.82
C ILE A 142 -7.46 1.39 16.70
N TRP A 143 -6.48 0.49 16.60
CA TRP A 143 -6.47 -0.77 17.32
C TRP A 143 -6.74 -0.60 18.82
N GLY A 144 -7.69 -1.36 19.36
CA GLY A 144 -8.08 -1.32 20.76
C GLY A 144 -8.80 -0.07 21.22
N LYS A 145 -9.17 0.85 20.33
CA LYS A 145 -9.98 2.01 20.64
C LYS A 145 -11.47 1.70 20.49
N LYS A 146 -12.27 2.59 21.05
CA LYS A 146 -13.72 2.51 21.05
C LYS A 146 -14.31 3.74 20.38
N VAL A 147 -15.43 3.56 19.69
CA VAL A 147 -16.22 4.66 19.08
C VAL A 147 -17.44 4.93 19.95
N VAL A 148 -17.64 6.17 20.27
CA VAL A 148 -18.81 6.62 21.04
C VAL A 148 -20.05 6.52 20.16
N VAL A 149 -21.03 5.74 20.59
CA VAL A 149 -22.35 5.62 19.93
C VAL A 149 -23.30 6.65 20.51
N ASP A 150 -23.41 6.69 21.84
CA ASP A 150 -24.22 7.67 22.58
C ASP A 150 -23.36 8.31 23.68
N ALA A 151 -23.26 9.63 23.65
CA ALA A 151 -22.48 10.38 24.63
C ALA A 151 -23.13 10.41 26.01
N GLY A 152 -24.42 10.02 26.17
CA GLY A 152 -25.16 10.15 27.40
C GLY A 152 -25.13 11.59 27.90
N ASP A 153 -24.83 11.76 29.19
CA ASP A 153 -24.73 13.07 29.83
C ASP A 153 -23.30 13.63 29.87
N SER A 154 -22.37 13.06 29.09
CA SER A 154 -20.98 13.52 29.02
C SER A 154 -20.87 14.83 28.24
N GLN A 155 -20.18 15.84 28.83
CA GLN A 155 -19.83 17.08 28.14
C GLN A 155 -18.52 17.01 27.38
N ASN A 156 -17.71 15.96 27.61
CA ASN A 156 -16.36 15.82 27.09
C ASN A 156 -16.28 14.86 25.90
N MET A 157 -17.36 14.16 25.58
CA MET A 157 -17.43 13.19 24.49
C MET A 157 -18.55 13.49 23.52
N GLN A 158 -18.32 13.22 22.25
CA GLN A 158 -19.31 13.41 21.19
C GLN A 158 -19.58 12.09 20.46
N PRO A 159 -20.80 11.86 19.95
CA PRO A 159 -21.10 10.71 19.11
C PRO A 159 -20.15 10.64 17.90
N GLY A 160 -19.67 9.45 17.56
CA GLY A 160 -18.70 9.21 16.49
C GLY A 160 -17.23 9.47 16.88
N GLN A 161 -16.94 9.95 18.07
CA GLN A 161 -15.56 10.19 18.52
C GLN A 161 -14.86 8.88 18.86
N ILE A 162 -13.61 8.75 18.42
CA ILE A 162 -12.74 7.62 18.76
C ILE A 162 -12.01 7.91 20.07
N VAL A 163 -12.19 7.04 21.05
CA VAL A 163 -11.63 7.20 22.40
C VAL A 163 -10.85 5.96 22.84
N THR A 164 -9.88 6.15 23.71
CA THR A 164 -9.16 5.04 24.33
C THR A 164 -10.00 4.44 25.46
N ALA A 165 -9.82 3.14 25.72
CA ALA A 165 -10.51 2.46 26.82
C ALA A 165 -10.24 3.10 28.18
N ARG A 166 -9.07 3.69 28.39
CA ARG A 166 -8.70 4.40 29.62
C ARG A 166 -9.55 5.68 29.80
N LYS A 167 -9.57 6.54 28.75
CA LYS A 167 -10.35 7.80 28.78
C LYS A 167 -11.84 7.52 28.99
N LEU A 168 -12.38 6.49 28.34
CA LEU A 168 -13.76 6.05 28.53
C LEU A 168 -14.05 5.61 29.96
N ARG A 169 -13.16 4.82 30.57
CA ARG A 169 -13.31 4.33 31.94
C ARG A 169 -13.30 5.49 32.94
N ASP A 170 -12.38 6.44 32.75
CA ASP A 170 -12.26 7.61 33.62
C ASP A 170 -13.53 8.47 33.55
N GLU A 171 -14.05 8.75 32.34
CA GLU A 171 -15.27 9.52 32.15
C GLU A 171 -16.50 8.79 32.71
N ASN A 172 -16.67 7.50 32.40
CA ASN A 172 -17.79 6.71 32.94
C ASN A 172 -17.73 6.60 34.48
N SER A 173 -16.55 6.60 35.08
CA SER A 173 -16.39 6.62 36.53
C SER A 173 -16.83 7.97 37.13
N MET A 174 -16.54 9.06 36.43
CA MET A 174 -17.01 10.39 36.84
C MET A 174 -18.52 10.54 36.72
N LEU A 175 -19.11 10.09 35.60
CA LEU A 175 -20.56 10.12 35.38
C LEU A 175 -21.31 9.27 36.43
N LYS A 176 -20.83 8.09 36.73
CA LYS A 176 -21.41 7.21 37.77
C LYS A 176 -21.38 7.86 39.17
N ARG A 177 -20.32 8.59 39.52
CA ARG A 177 -20.24 9.32 40.81
C ARG A 177 -21.26 10.46 40.93
N ARG A 178 -21.77 10.93 39.77
CA ARG A 178 -22.75 12.01 39.67
C ARG A 178 -24.16 11.50 39.40
N ASP A 179 -24.37 10.17 39.37
CA ASP A 179 -25.63 9.51 39.00
C ASP A 179 -26.17 9.93 37.62
N LEU A 180 -25.24 10.18 36.68
CA LEU A 180 -25.52 10.56 35.29
C LEU A 180 -25.43 9.33 34.35
N LYS A 181 -26.09 9.42 33.18
CA LYS A 181 -26.09 8.35 32.16
C LYS A 181 -24.67 8.13 31.62
N PRO A 182 -24.13 6.89 31.66
CA PRO A 182 -22.82 6.60 31.13
C PRO A 182 -22.78 6.65 29.60
N VAL A 183 -21.58 6.82 29.06
CA VAL A 183 -21.31 6.79 27.61
C VAL A 183 -21.41 5.37 27.06
N GLU A 184 -22.18 5.17 26.00
CA GLU A 184 -22.30 3.92 25.27
C GLU A 184 -21.33 3.91 24.10
N VAL A 185 -20.60 2.79 23.94
CA VAL A 185 -19.54 2.66 22.94
C VAL A 185 -19.61 1.30 22.24
N ARG A 186 -19.08 1.26 21.00
CA ARG A 186 -18.75 0.05 20.29
C ARG A 186 -17.24 -0.05 20.04
N ASP A 187 -16.76 -1.20 19.69
CA ASP A 187 -15.38 -1.37 19.25
C ASP A 187 -15.17 -0.65 17.91
N ALA A 188 -14.00 -0.03 17.75
CA ALA A 188 -13.63 0.59 16.50
C ALA A 188 -13.32 -0.49 15.45
N VAL A 189 -13.85 -0.31 14.24
CA VAL A 189 -13.66 -1.23 13.12
C VAL A 189 -12.50 -0.72 12.27
N ALA A 190 -11.49 -1.59 12.06
CA ALA A 190 -10.37 -1.30 11.19
C ALA A 190 -10.78 -1.30 9.72
N ALA A 191 -10.05 -0.56 8.88
CA ALA A 191 -10.26 -0.58 7.44
C ALA A 191 -9.79 -1.91 6.83
N THR A 192 -10.49 -2.36 5.78
CA THR A 192 -10.07 -3.48 4.93
C THR A 192 -9.52 -2.97 3.61
N SER A 193 -8.61 -3.70 3.01
CA SER A 193 -7.98 -3.29 1.75
C SER A 193 -7.62 -4.47 0.87
N THR A 194 -7.63 -4.23 -0.44
CA THR A 194 -7.15 -5.17 -1.45
C THR A 194 -5.82 -4.69 -2.01
N GLN A 195 -4.84 -5.59 -2.13
CA GLN A 195 -3.55 -5.31 -2.73
C GLN A 195 -3.73 -5.04 -4.22
N ILE A 196 -3.17 -3.93 -4.72
CA ILE A 196 -3.17 -3.61 -6.14
C ILE A 196 -1.77 -3.72 -6.74
N LEU A 197 -1.72 -4.02 -8.03
CA LEU A 197 -0.52 -3.98 -8.85
C LEU A 197 -0.61 -2.80 -9.80
N GLN A 198 0.37 -1.90 -9.74
CA GLN A 198 0.44 -0.73 -10.63
C GLN A 198 1.54 -0.94 -11.67
N GLY A 199 1.31 -0.43 -12.88
CA GLY A 199 2.37 -0.33 -13.88
C GLY A 199 3.49 0.61 -13.42
N ILE A 200 4.71 0.42 -13.95
CA ILE A 200 5.91 1.18 -13.55
C ILE A 200 5.73 2.70 -13.67
N THR A 201 5.10 3.18 -14.74
CA THR A 201 4.84 4.60 -14.96
C THR A 201 3.93 5.18 -13.88
N ARG A 202 2.83 4.48 -13.57
CA ARG A 202 1.88 4.93 -12.54
C ARG A 202 2.49 4.87 -11.15
N ALA A 203 3.29 3.83 -10.86
CA ALA A 203 4.03 3.72 -9.60
C ALA A 203 5.05 4.87 -9.43
N ALA A 204 5.72 5.28 -10.51
CA ALA A 204 6.66 6.41 -10.50
C ALA A 204 5.98 7.77 -10.31
N LEU A 205 4.77 7.97 -10.85
CA LEU A 205 4.00 9.21 -10.71
C LEU A 205 3.29 9.33 -9.35
N GLN A 206 2.94 8.22 -8.73
CA GLN A 206 2.24 8.16 -7.43
C GLN A 206 3.18 7.97 -6.24
N THR A 207 4.41 8.45 -6.34
CA THR A 207 5.36 8.46 -5.22
C THR A 207 4.95 9.48 -4.15
N SER A 208 5.49 9.34 -2.95
CA SER A 208 5.27 10.29 -1.84
C SER A 208 5.83 11.69 -2.15
N SER A 209 6.91 11.77 -2.94
CA SER A 209 7.52 13.02 -3.39
C SER A 209 6.89 13.50 -4.70
N PHE A 210 6.19 14.63 -4.66
CA PHE A 210 5.65 15.25 -5.86
C PHE A 210 6.74 15.87 -6.75
N MET A 211 7.88 16.29 -6.19
CA MET A 211 9.02 16.80 -6.94
C MET A 211 9.66 15.71 -7.81
N SER A 212 9.85 14.53 -7.25
CA SER A 212 10.33 13.36 -8.00
C SER A 212 9.38 12.97 -9.13
N ALA A 213 8.08 12.94 -8.87
CA ALA A 213 7.06 12.65 -9.88
C ALA A 213 7.03 13.70 -11.00
N ALA A 214 7.08 14.98 -10.64
CA ALA A 214 7.09 16.11 -11.59
C ALA A 214 8.33 16.09 -12.51
N SER A 215 9.47 15.64 -12.00
CA SER A 215 10.70 15.53 -12.78
C SER A 215 10.69 14.39 -13.81
N PHE A 216 9.77 13.43 -13.63
CA PHE A 216 9.69 12.27 -14.51
C PHE A 216 8.76 12.52 -15.70
N GLN A 217 7.51 12.86 -15.45
CA GLN A 217 6.48 13.05 -16.48
C GLN A 217 5.32 13.89 -15.95
N GLU A 218 4.52 14.49 -16.86
CA GLU A 218 3.33 15.28 -16.52
C GLU A 218 3.59 16.41 -15.50
N THR A 219 4.70 17.11 -15.64
CA THR A 219 5.20 18.13 -14.69
C THR A 219 4.12 19.11 -14.25
N THR A 220 3.41 19.73 -15.21
CA THR A 220 2.37 20.74 -14.95
C THR A 220 1.22 20.18 -14.14
N LYS A 221 0.74 18.99 -14.49
CA LYS A 221 -0.38 18.32 -13.81
C LYS A 221 -0.02 17.96 -12.38
N VAL A 222 1.16 17.35 -12.18
CA VAL A 222 1.65 16.95 -10.85
C VAL A 222 1.83 18.15 -9.94
N LEU A 223 2.42 19.24 -10.44
CA LEU A 223 2.60 20.47 -9.66
C LEU A 223 1.28 21.15 -9.32
N ASN A 224 0.32 21.18 -10.25
CA ASN A 224 -1.01 21.72 -10.00
C ASN A 224 -1.75 20.92 -8.90
N GLU A 225 -1.74 19.59 -9.01
CA GLU A 225 -2.36 18.72 -7.98
C GLU A 225 -1.68 18.88 -6.60
N ALA A 226 -0.36 19.01 -6.59
CA ALA A 226 0.40 19.24 -5.35
C ALA A 226 0.05 20.59 -4.71
N ALA A 227 -0.09 21.64 -5.52
CA ALA A 227 -0.47 22.97 -5.07
C ALA A 227 -1.91 23.02 -4.52
N ILE A 228 -2.87 22.41 -5.22
CA ILE A 228 -4.28 22.34 -4.79
C ILE A 228 -4.41 21.59 -3.47
N ASN A 229 -3.71 20.46 -3.34
CA ASN A 229 -3.76 19.61 -2.16
C ASN A 229 -2.85 20.07 -1.01
N GLY A 230 -2.06 21.14 -1.19
CA GLY A 230 -1.12 21.64 -0.20
C GLY A 230 -0.07 20.60 0.22
N LYS A 231 0.41 19.77 -0.73
CA LYS A 231 1.39 18.71 -0.44
C LYS A 231 2.73 19.30 -0.04
N THR A 232 3.34 18.68 0.97
CA THR A 232 4.70 19.02 1.42
C THR A 232 5.63 17.86 1.09
N ASP A 233 6.76 18.15 0.44
CA ASP A 233 7.80 17.18 0.15
C ASP A 233 8.82 17.14 1.28
N LYS A 234 9.09 15.96 1.82
CA LYS A 234 10.01 15.77 2.95
C LYS A 234 11.48 15.73 2.54
N LEU A 235 11.78 15.78 1.24
CA LEU A 235 13.13 15.70 0.67
C LEU A 235 13.94 14.48 1.16
N GLU A 236 13.29 13.33 1.21
CA GLU A 236 13.92 12.08 1.66
C GLU A 236 14.65 11.33 0.53
N GLY A 237 14.27 11.59 -0.73
CA GLY A 237 14.86 10.96 -1.90
C GLY A 237 16.07 11.70 -2.46
N MET A 238 16.73 11.10 -3.44
CA MET A 238 17.88 11.73 -4.11
C MET A 238 17.48 12.81 -5.09
N LYS A 239 16.45 12.57 -5.92
CA LYS A 239 16.01 13.50 -6.96
C LYS A 239 15.59 14.86 -6.40
N GLU A 240 14.81 14.87 -5.35
CA GLU A 240 14.29 16.06 -4.68
C GLU A 240 15.42 16.95 -4.19
N ASN A 241 16.41 16.35 -3.54
CA ASN A 241 17.57 17.08 -3.02
C ASN A 241 18.43 17.65 -4.14
N VAL A 242 18.64 16.89 -5.22
CA VAL A 242 19.39 17.38 -6.40
C VAL A 242 18.67 18.55 -7.06
N ILE A 243 17.35 18.50 -7.21
CA ILE A 243 16.53 19.58 -7.78
C ILE A 243 16.65 20.87 -6.93
N CYS A 244 16.63 20.72 -5.60
CA CYS A 244 16.77 21.85 -4.67
C CYS A 244 18.20 22.33 -4.49
N GLY A 245 19.20 21.66 -5.06
CA GLY A 245 20.62 22.00 -4.87
C GLY A 245 21.18 21.59 -3.49
N HIS A 246 20.51 20.69 -2.79
CA HIS A 246 20.98 20.11 -1.53
C HIS A 246 21.88 18.89 -1.77
N LEU A 247 22.69 18.55 -0.77
CA LEU A 247 23.42 17.28 -0.76
C LEU A 247 22.41 16.11 -0.74
N ILE A 248 22.74 15.04 -1.46
CA ILE A 248 21.93 13.83 -1.43
C ILE A 248 21.95 13.21 -0.02
N PRO A 249 20.88 12.56 0.45
CA PRO A 249 20.80 11.97 1.79
C PRO A 249 21.60 10.66 1.88
N ALA A 250 22.85 10.68 1.47
CA ALA A 250 23.79 9.56 1.48
C ALA A 250 25.23 10.06 1.70
N GLY A 251 26.06 9.29 2.34
CA GLY A 251 27.44 9.67 2.63
C GLY A 251 27.51 10.92 3.51
N THR A 252 28.28 11.92 3.08
CA THR A 252 28.45 13.20 3.79
C THR A 252 27.18 14.06 3.87
N GLY A 253 26.18 13.81 3.04
CA GLY A 253 24.89 14.50 3.06
C GLY A 253 23.85 13.90 3.98
N GLN A 254 24.16 12.86 4.73
CA GLN A 254 23.27 12.31 5.75
C GLN A 254 23.12 13.29 6.92
N ARG A 255 21.88 13.51 7.37
CA ARG A 255 21.56 14.44 8.46
C ARG A 255 22.33 14.13 9.76
N GLU A 256 22.69 12.88 9.98
CA GLU A 256 23.50 12.46 11.13
C GLU A 256 24.90 13.04 11.10
N PHE A 257 25.47 13.21 9.89
CA PHE A 257 26.82 13.77 9.70
C PHE A 257 26.88 15.30 9.72
N GLU A 258 25.76 15.98 9.49
CA GLU A 258 25.71 17.46 9.58
C GLU A 258 26.09 17.99 10.97
N LYS A 259 25.85 17.18 12.00
CA LYS A 259 26.16 17.53 13.40
C LYS A 259 27.52 17.04 13.87
N ILE A 260 28.25 16.31 13.02
CA ILE A 260 29.57 15.79 13.37
C ILE A 260 30.62 16.87 13.09
N ILE A 261 31.25 17.34 14.14
CA ILE A 261 32.38 18.25 14.07
C ILE A 261 33.65 17.39 14.17
N VAL A 262 34.41 17.38 13.08
CA VAL A 262 35.72 16.72 13.04
C VAL A 262 36.75 17.73 13.53
N GLY A 263 37.30 17.50 14.73
CA GLY A 263 38.29 18.40 15.33
C GLY A 263 39.01 17.70 16.48
N SER A 264 40.01 18.40 17.03
CA SER A 264 40.66 17.92 18.27
C SER A 264 39.74 18.08 19.47
N LYS A 265 40.02 17.34 20.53
CA LYS A 265 39.27 17.46 21.80
C LYS A 265 39.33 18.88 22.35
N GLU A 266 40.46 19.54 22.17
CA GLU A 266 40.65 20.93 22.60
C GLU A 266 39.79 21.95 21.82
N GLU A 267 39.62 21.75 20.51
CA GLU A 267 38.72 22.56 19.71
C GLU A 267 37.25 22.35 20.09
N TYR A 268 36.86 21.11 20.37
CA TYR A 268 35.51 20.79 20.86
C TYR A 268 35.22 21.47 22.21
N ASP A 269 36.16 21.40 23.17
CA ASP A 269 36.00 22.05 24.45
C ASP A 269 35.93 23.58 24.35
N ARG A 270 36.66 24.21 23.39
CA ARG A 270 36.55 25.65 23.09
C ARG A 270 35.19 26.01 22.50
N ILE A 271 34.65 25.21 21.59
CA ILE A 271 33.30 25.43 21.02
C ILE A 271 32.22 25.31 22.09
N LEU A 272 32.32 24.33 22.99
CA LEU A 272 31.41 24.18 24.11
C LEU A 272 31.49 25.36 25.11
N ALA A 273 32.67 25.83 25.40
CA ALA A 273 32.87 27.00 26.26
C ALA A 273 32.24 28.27 25.66
N ASN A 274 32.44 28.49 24.36
CA ASN A 274 31.82 29.61 23.65
C ASN A 274 30.29 29.52 23.55
N LYS A 275 29.72 28.31 23.40
CA LYS A 275 28.26 28.12 23.44
C LYS A 275 27.65 28.40 24.81
N LYS A 276 28.32 28.03 25.89
CA LYS A 276 27.88 28.35 27.25
C LYS A 276 27.86 29.85 27.50
N THR A 277 28.90 30.57 27.09
CA THR A 277 28.95 32.02 27.24
C THR A 277 27.85 32.76 26.47
N VAL A 278 27.45 32.25 25.28
CA VAL A 278 26.34 32.86 24.48
C VAL A 278 24.97 32.57 25.12
N LEU A 279 24.77 31.42 25.76
CA LEU A 279 23.53 31.10 26.49
C LEU A 279 23.39 31.93 27.77
N ASP A 280 24.48 32.12 28.49
CA ASP A 280 24.50 32.97 29.72
C ASP A 280 24.23 34.46 29.39
N TYR A 281 24.59 34.98 28.20
CA TYR A 281 24.26 36.32 27.76
C TYR A 281 22.77 36.51 27.39
N ASN A 282 22.09 35.45 26.90
CA ASN A 282 20.67 35.51 26.53
C ASN A 282 19.71 35.28 27.71
N GLU A 283 20.19 34.85 28.87
CA GLU A 283 19.38 34.72 30.09
C GLU A 283 19.42 35.99 31.00
N VAL A 284 20.20 37.01 30.60
CA VAL A 284 20.38 38.27 31.37
C VAL A 284 19.65 39.48 30.75
N GLU A 285 18.98 39.31 29.61
CA GLU A 285 18.01 40.28 29.07
C GLU A 285 16.58 39.75 29.25
#